data_e8c82c208a298deb8b859f249ce8cf50
#
_entry.id   e8c82c208a298deb8b859f249ce8cf50
#
_cell.length_a   1.000
_cell.length_b   1.000
_cell.length_c   1.000
_cell.angle_alpha   90.00
_cell.angle_beta   90.00
_cell.angle_gamma   90.00
#
_symmetry.space_group_name_H-M   'P 1'
#
loop_
_entity.id
_entity.type
_entity.pdbx_description
1 polymer ?
#
loop_
_entity_poly.entity_id
_entity_poly.type
_entity_poly.pdbx_seq_one_letter_code
_entity_poly.pdbx_strand_id
1 'polypeptide(L)'
;LKNGIAKEYLFEGSYKMSQLDWQVENVILVGFDLDFELKNLYFGCNFSYGLYNFDGKMEDYDWLNMLSSDYTHYSCHNLSLSKDLDFSIDIGLMFPLEETGKNYVNLFAQYNFKNTMFEAKNGYYRYKEYGKISEGELSGLVITYNPIIESFLLGFGGNFYISKTFSFKSETAISLLSRGVCTDNHLLTKDIWKDAVFGKVFLKSKLEFAFDFGDRFSMIFGGNVENLPMLQGQTYINGYPSRNNTGGFSSFFYDFYFSYRIRIF
;
A
#
# COMPACT_ATOMS: atom_id res chain seq x y z
N LEU A 1 2.49 -8.31 -10.87
CA LEU A 1 2.98 -8.90 -9.61
C LEU A 1 3.35 -7.78 -8.64
N LYS A 2 2.82 -7.81 -7.42
CA LYS A 2 3.09 -6.82 -6.36
C LYS A 2 3.93 -7.47 -5.27
N ASN A 3 4.89 -6.69 -4.77
CA ASN A 3 5.75 -7.05 -3.65
C ASN A 3 5.89 -5.84 -2.71
N GLY A 4 6.23 -6.09 -1.46
CA GLY A 4 6.52 -5.01 -0.53
C GLY A 4 6.27 -5.36 0.92
N ILE A 5 6.21 -4.32 1.75
CA ILE A 5 6.05 -4.44 3.19
C ILE A 5 5.10 -3.36 3.70
N ALA A 6 4.18 -3.75 4.55
CA ALA A 6 3.45 -2.85 5.44
C ALA A 6 3.97 -3.03 6.86
N LYS A 7 3.98 -1.95 7.63
CA LYS A 7 4.42 -1.98 9.03
C LYS A 7 3.38 -1.31 9.91
N GLU A 8 3.06 -2.00 10.96
CA GLU A 8 2.26 -1.51 12.06
C GLU A 8 3.17 -1.17 13.24
N TYR A 9 2.81 -0.14 13.98
CA TYR A 9 3.57 0.32 15.13
C TYR A 9 2.65 0.66 16.29
N LEU A 10 3.13 0.38 17.50
CA LEU A 10 2.52 0.88 18.73
C LEU A 10 3.57 1.64 19.55
N PHE A 11 3.19 2.83 20.03
CA PHE A 11 4.05 3.66 20.84
C PHE A 11 3.39 3.99 22.18
N GLU A 12 4.19 4.12 23.24
CA GLU A 12 3.83 4.79 24.48
C GLU A 12 4.67 6.07 24.60
N GLY A 13 4.02 7.23 24.37
CA GLY A 13 4.73 8.48 24.18
C GLY A 13 5.67 8.42 22.96
N SER A 14 6.96 8.57 23.17
CA SER A 14 8.00 8.43 22.13
C SER A 14 8.63 7.04 22.06
N TYR A 15 8.29 6.15 22.98
CA TYR A 15 8.86 4.82 23.06
C TYR A 15 8.07 3.86 22.17
N LYS A 16 8.79 3.17 21.26
CA LYS A 16 8.20 2.13 20.41
C LYS A 16 8.03 0.84 21.22
N MET A 17 6.78 0.45 21.44
CA MET A 17 6.42 -0.75 22.20
C MET A 17 6.31 -1.98 21.32
N SER A 18 5.75 -1.85 20.12
CA SER A 18 5.54 -2.95 19.20
C SER A 18 5.76 -2.52 17.75
N GLN A 19 6.16 -3.48 16.93
CA GLN A 19 6.25 -3.36 15.48
C GLN A 19 5.93 -4.70 14.83
N LEU A 20 4.94 -4.70 13.95
CA LEU A 20 4.60 -5.84 13.12
C LEU A 20 4.98 -5.53 11.67
N ASP A 21 5.80 -6.39 11.08
CA ASP A 21 6.27 -6.31 9.71
C ASP A 21 5.52 -7.32 8.84
N TRP A 22 4.67 -6.81 7.93
CA TRP A 22 3.80 -7.58 7.03
C TRP A 22 4.42 -7.61 5.63
N GLN A 23 5.29 -8.56 5.36
CA GLN A 23 6.00 -8.70 4.09
C GLN A 23 5.21 -9.57 3.13
N VAL A 24 4.82 -9.04 1.97
CA VAL A 24 4.11 -9.76 0.91
C VAL A 24 5.00 -9.93 -0.31
N GLU A 25 4.92 -11.10 -0.92
CA GLU A 25 5.69 -11.44 -2.10
C GLU A 25 4.81 -12.07 -3.18
N ASN A 26 5.05 -11.66 -4.43
CA ASN A 26 4.43 -12.22 -5.63
C ASN A 26 2.89 -12.24 -5.59
N VAL A 27 2.27 -11.12 -5.17
CA VAL A 27 0.80 -10.97 -5.24
C VAL A 27 0.38 -10.85 -6.70
N ILE A 28 -0.51 -11.73 -7.15
CA ILE A 28 -1.15 -11.59 -8.46
C ILE A 28 -2.23 -10.53 -8.37
N LEU A 29 -2.10 -9.47 -9.15
CA LEU A 29 -3.10 -8.42 -9.31
C LEU A 29 -3.87 -8.58 -10.61
N VAL A 30 -5.14 -8.27 -10.57
CA VAL A 30 -5.97 -8.00 -11.75
C VAL A 30 -6.60 -6.63 -11.61
N GLY A 31 -6.76 -5.92 -12.72
CA GLY A 31 -7.29 -4.57 -12.66
C GLY A 31 -7.66 -4.04 -14.04
N PHE A 32 -8.19 -2.84 -14.03
CA PHE A 32 -8.48 -2.07 -15.24
C PHE A 32 -8.28 -0.58 -14.98
N ASP A 33 -7.94 0.13 -16.05
CA ASP A 33 -7.86 1.58 -16.12
C ASP A 33 -8.90 2.09 -17.13
N LEU A 34 -9.63 3.14 -16.78
CA LEU A 34 -10.54 3.85 -17.66
C LEU A 34 -10.07 5.30 -17.74
N ASP A 35 -9.71 5.75 -18.93
CA ASP A 35 -9.31 7.12 -19.18
C ASP A 35 -10.31 7.77 -20.16
N PHE A 36 -10.76 8.95 -19.84
CA PHE A 36 -11.62 9.78 -20.66
C PHE A 36 -10.98 11.15 -20.87
N GLU A 37 -10.78 11.52 -22.14
CA GLU A 37 -10.16 12.78 -22.52
C GLU A 37 -11.18 13.70 -23.21
N LEU A 38 -11.25 14.94 -22.75
CA LEU A 38 -12.06 15.99 -23.35
C LEU A 38 -11.19 17.25 -23.56
N LYS A 39 -10.70 17.46 -24.77
CA LYS A 39 -9.71 18.51 -25.10
C LYS A 39 -8.47 18.37 -24.21
N ASN A 40 -8.26 19.35 -23.34
CA ASN A 40 -7.12 19.38 -22.41
C ASN A 40 -7.45 18.85 -21.02
N LEU A 41 -8.70 18.41 -20.79
CA LEU A 41 -9.12 17.76 -19.55
C LEU A 41 -9.07 16.25 -19.71
N TYR A 42 -8.62 15.54 -18.67
CA TYR A 42 -8.81 14.10 -18.59
C TYR A 42 -9.38 13.70 -17.24
N PHE A 43 -10.05 12.57 -17.23
CA PHE A 43 -10.58 11.88 -16.05
C PHE A 43 -10.08 10.45 -16.11
N GLY A 44 -9.52 9.99 -15.02
CA GLY A 44 -9.03 8.61 -14.88
C GLY A 44 -9.76 7.89 -13.76
N CYS A 45 -9.90 6.58 -13.92
CA CYS A 45 -10.36 5.67 -12.89
C CYS A 45 -9.53 4.40 -12.97
N ASN A 46 -8.86 4.06 -11.90
CA ASN A 46 -8.05 2.85 -11.80
C ASN A 46 -8.63 1.94 -10.72
N PHE A 47 -8.67 0.66 -10.99
CA PHE A 47 -9.05 -0.38 -10.05
C PHE A 47 -8.08 -1.55 -10.14
N SER A 48 -7.59 -2.03 -9.00
CA SER A 48 -6.85 -3.28 -8.93
C SER A 48 -7.27 -4.10 -7.71
N TYR A 49 -7.20 -5.42 -7.87
CA TYR A 49 -7.52 -6.38 -6.83
C TYR A 49 -6.51 -7.53 -6.80
N GLY A 50 -6.00 -7.81 -5.60
CA GLY A 50 -5.12 -8.95 -5.35
C GLY A 50 -5.90 -10.24 -5.26
N LEU A 51 -5.60 -11.19 -6.13
CA LEU A 51 -6.25 -12.51 -6.18
C LEU A 51 -5.60 -13.48 -5.20
N TYR A 52 -4.27 -13.48 -5.16
CA TYR A 52 -3.50 -14.47 -4.41
C TYR A 52 -2.06 -13.97 -4.20
N ASN A 53 -1.46 -14.26 -3.06
CA ASN A 53 -0.03 -14.14 -2.84
C ASN A 53 0.61 -15.52 -2.74
N PHE A 54 1.74 -15.71 -3.40
CA PHE A 54 2.47 -16.98 -3.38
C PHE A 54 3.25 -17.17 -2.09
N ASP A 55 3.79 -16.07 -1.57
CA ASP A 55 4.64 -16.07 -0.39
C ASP A 55 4.43 -14.82 0.46
N GLY A 56 4.76 -14.93 1.74
CA GLY A 56 4.70 -13.80 2.65
C GLY A 56 5.04 -14.22 4.07
N LYS A 57 5.52 -13.26 4.83
CA LYS A 57 5.93 -13.43 6.22
C LYS A 57 5.43 -12.27 7.06
N MET A 58 4.94 -12.56 8.25
CA MET A 58 4.70 -11.57 9.29
C MET A 58 5.69 -11.79 10.44
N GLU A 59 6.32 -10.72 10.89
CA GLU A 59 7.19 -10.71 12.06
C GLU A 59 6.70 -9.68 13.05
N ASP A 60 6.58 -10.09 14.29
CA ASP A 60 6.11 -9.26 15.40
C ASP A 60 7.24 -9.10 16.44
N TYR A 61 7.51 -7.88 16.80
CA TYR A 61 8.56 -7.48 17.73
C TYR A 61 7.99 -6.58 18.82
N ASP A 62 8.10 -6.99 20.10
CA ASP A 62 7.70 -6.18 21.24
C ASP A 62 8.86 -5.78 22.13
N TRP A 63 8.89 -4.52 22.52
CA TRP A 63 9.84 -3.92 23.46
C TRP A 63 9.13 -3.57 24.77
N LEU A 64 8.79 -4.60 25.59
CA LEU A 64 8.05 -4.39 26.84
C LEU A 64 8.94 -3.98 28.02
N ASN A 65 10.26 -3.91 27.81
CA ASN A 65 11.21 -3.40 28.78
C ASN A 65 11.82 -2.10 28.32
N MET A 66 11.29 -0.96 28.80
CA MET A 66 11.75 0.39 28.44
C MET A 66 13.22 0.69 28.79
N LEU A 67 13.85 -0.17 29.61
CA LEU A 67 15.27 -0.02 29.98
C LEU A 67 16.22 -0.76 29.05
N SER A 68 15.71 -1.48 28.05
CA SER A 68 16.47 -2.25 27.08
C SER A 68 16.16 -1.83 25.64
N SER A 69 17.17 -1.80 24.79
CA SER A 69 17.00 -1.65 23.34
C SER A 69 16.58 -2.96 22.65
N ASP A 70 16.72 -4.10 23.34
CA ASP A 70 16.41 -5.41 22.80
C ASP A 70 14.91 -5.70 22.92
N TYR A 71 14.32 -6.29 21.89
CA TYR A 71 12.95 -6.76 21.98
C TYR A 71 12.84 -7.92 22.97
N THR A 72 11.72 -7.96 23.67
CA THR A 72 11.41 -9.00 24.68
C THR A 72 10.58 -10.12 24.10
N HIS A 73 9.69 -9.81 23.17
CA HIS A 73 8.82 -10.77 22.52
C HIS A 73 9.08 -10.72 21.01
N TYR A 74 9.05 -11.90 20.41
CA TYR A 74 9.17 -12.09 18.98
C TYR A 74 8.26 -13.22 18.55
N SER A 75 7.53 -13.01 17.45
CA SER A 75 6.87 -14.09 16.75
C SER A 75 7.03 -13.96 15.24
N CYS A 76 6.90 -15.09 14.54
CA CYS A 76 7.01 -15.13 13.08
C CYS A 76 5.95 -16.08 12.53
N HIS A 77 5.25 -15.64 11.50
CA HIS A 77 4.08 -16.31 10.94
C HIS A 77 4.10 -16.33 9.42
N ASN A 78 3.47 -17.34 8.82
CA ASN A 78 3.16 -17.32 7.40
C ASN A 78 2.06 -16.28 7.14
N LEU A 79 2.25 -15.46 6.12
CA LEU A 79 1.33 -14.41 5.73
C LEU A 79 0.50 -14.82 4.52
N SER A 80 -0.80 -14.56 4.58
CA SER A 80 -1.68 -14.58 3.41
C SER A 80 -2.47 -13.28 3.31
N LEU A 81 -2.81 -12.88 2.09
CA LEU A 81 -3.75 -11.79 1.81
C LEU A 81 -5.13 -12.38 1.56
N SER A 82 -6.13 -11.98 2.35
CA SER A 82 -7.53 -12.31 2.08
C SER A 82 -8.25 -11.20 1.30
N LYS A 83 -7.63 -10.01 1.24
CA LYS A 83 -8.11 -8.86 0.46
C LYS A 83 -6.95 -7.93 0.14
N ASP A 84 -6.89 -7.42 -1.10
CA ASP A 84 -5.99 -6.33 -1.48
C ASP A 84 -6.67 -5.54 -2.60
N LEU A 85 -7.29 -4.42 -2.23
CA LEU A 85 -8.06 -3.58 -3.12
C LEU A 85 -7.41 -2.20 -3.18
N ASP A 86 -7.14 -1.72 -4.39
CA ASP A 86 -6.70 -0.36 -4.68
C ASP A 86 -7.66 0.25 -5.70
N PHE A 87 -8.13 1.44 -5.41
CA PHE A 87 -9.01 2.21 -6.26
C PHE A 87 -8.56 3.65 -6.30
N SER A 88 -8.49 4.26 -7.48
CA SER A 88 -8.23 5.69 -7.61
C SER A 88 -9.09 6.36 -8.68
N ILE A 89 -9.36 7.64 -8.45
CA ILE A 89 -9.97 8.54 -9.41
C ILE A 89 -9.05 9.75 -9.54
N ASP A 90 -8.80 10.16 -10.77
CA ASP A 90 -8.02 11.35 -11.06
C ASP A 90 -8.72 12.27 -12.06
N ILE A 91 -8.43 13.55 -11.90
CA ILE A 91 -8.82 14.61 -12.80
C ILE A 91 -7.59 15.48 -13.07
N GLY A 92 -7.36 15.81 -14.33
CA GLY A 92 -6.16 16.55 -14.69
C GLY A 92 -6.30 17.40 -15.95
N LEU A 93 -5.24 18.18 -16.14
CA LEU A 93 -5.04 19.01 -17.33
C LEU A 93 -3.87 18.45 -18.13
N MET A 94 -4.08 18.28 -19.43
CA MET A 94 -3.04 17.89 -20.39
C MET A 94 -2.58 19.12 -21.17
N PHE A 95 -1.29 19.24 -21.33
CA PHE A 95 -0.63 20.29 -22.11
C PHE A 95 0.11 19.63 -23.28
N PRO A 96 -0.49 19.62 -24.49
CA PRO A 96 0.17 19.05 -25.66
C PRO A 96 1.46 19.80 -25.96
N LEU A 97 2.50 19.07 -26.31
CA LEU A 97 3.81 19.61 -26.69
C LEU A 97 3.94 19.78 -28.20
N GLU A 98 2.99 19.27 -28.97
CA GLU A 98 2.93 19.29 -30.41
C GLU A 98 1.47 19.32 -30.90
N GLU A 99 1.26 19.69 -32.16
CA GLU A 99 -0.08 19.77 -32.76
C GLU A 99 -0.84 18.44 -32.77
N THR A 100 -0.14 17.33 -32.84
CA THR A 100 -0.76 15.99 -32.84
C THR A 100 -1.34 15.58 -31.47
N GLY A 101 -0.92 16.25 -30.40
CA GLY A 101 -1.33 15.97 -29.04
C GLY A 101 -0.81 14.64 -28.47
N LYS A 102 0.00 13.89 -29.24
CA LYS A 102 0.53 12.59 -28.79
C LYS A 102 1.54 12.73 -27.65
N ASN A 103 2.41 13.76 -27.78
CA ASN A 103 3.34 14.13 -26.72
C ASN A 103 2.70 15.21 -25.85
N TYR A 104 2.59 14.95 -24.56
CA TYR A 104 2.01 15.88 -23.62
C TYR A 104 2.65 15.77 -22.23
N VAL A 105 2.52 16.81 -21.46
CA VAL A 105 2.69 16.79 -20.00
C VAL A 105 1.34 17.01 -19.34
N ASN A 106 1.17 16.49 -18.14
CA ASN A 106 -0.07 16.61 -17.41
C ASN A 106 0.16 17.02 -15.95
N LEU A 107 -0.83 17.71 -15.39
CA LEU A 107 -0.98 17.98 -13.97
C LEU A 107 -2.31 17.38 -13.52
N PHE A 108 -2.33 16.70 -12.36
CA PHE A 108 -3.54 16.05 -11.91
C PHE A 108 -3.71 16.07 -10.38
N ALA A 109 -4.96 15.96 -9.97
CA ALA A 109 -5.35 15.66 -8.61
C ALA A 109 -5.94 14.24 -8.59
N GLN A 110 -5.58 13.45 -7.58
CA GLN A 110 -6.02 12.06 -7.45
C GLN A 110 -6.54 11.81 -6.04
N TYR A 111 -7.66 11.11 -5.95
CA TYR A 111 -8.10 10.42 -4.74
C TYR A 111 -7.72 8.95 -4.85
N ASN A 112 -7.08 8.40 -3.84
CA ASN A 112 -6.71 7.00 -3.77
C ASN A 112 -7.28 6.36 -2.50
N PHE A 113 -7.87 5.18 -2.65
CA PHE A 113 -8.43 4.35 -1.60
C PHE A 113 -7.80 2.97 -1.64
N LYS A 114 -7.27 2.51 -0.50
CA LYS A 114 -6.69 1.18 -0.33
C LYS A 114 -7.35 0.45 0.82
N ASN A 115 -7.63 -0.83 0.63
CA ASN A 115 -8.16 -1.70 1.66
C ASN A 115 -7.51 -3.08 1.54
N THR A 116 -6.58 -3.35 2.44
CA THR A 116 -5.82 -4.60 2.46
C THR A 116 -6.17 -5.38 3.72
N MET A 117 -6.30 -6.70 3.64
CA MET A 117 -6.48 -7.59 4.78
C MET A 117 -5.36 -8.62 4.78
N PHE A 118 -4.50 -8.53 5.77
CA PHE A 118 -3.44 -9.47 6.06
C PHE A 118 -3.91 -10.51 7.07
N GLU A 119 -3.46 -11.74 6.91
CA GLU A 119 -3.74 -12.85 7.82
C GLU A 119 -2.43 -13.58 8.16
N ALA A 120 -2.05 -13.56 9.43
CA ALA A 120 -0.91 -14.29 9.97
C ALA A 120 -1.36 -15.66 10.52
N LYS A 121 -0.75 -16.72 9.98
CA LYS A 121 -1.15 -18.11 10.28
C LYS A 121 0.05 -18.92 10.68
N ASN A 122 -0.16 -19.83 11.65
CA ASN A 122 0.88 -20.72 12.13
C ASN A 122 2.14 -19.96 12.60
N GLY A 123 3.25 -20.65 12.78
CA GLY A 123 4.51 -20.02 13.10
C GLY A 123 5.01 -20.34 14.48
N TYR A 124 5.93 -19.54 14.97
CA TYR A 124 6.51 -19.73 16.28
C TYR A 124 6.66 -18.42 17.04
N TYR A 125 6.80 -18.51 18.36
CA TYR A 125 7.07 -17.38 19.24
C TYR A 125 8.27 -17.66 20.16
N ARG A 126 8.91 -16.57 20.60
CA ARG A 126 9.97 -16.57 21.60
C ARG A 126 9.82 -15.34 22.48
N TYR A 127 9.43 -15.54 23.73
CA TYR A 127 9.16 -14.50 24.71
C TYR A 127 10.17 -14.59 25.85
N LYS A 128 10.71 -13.43 26.24
CA LYS A 128 11.66 -13.29 27.34
C LYS A 128 11.03 -12.44 28.43
N GLU A 129 10.59 -13.11 29.50
CA GLU A 129 9.98 -12.46 30.66
C GLU A 129 10.74 -12.83 31.92
N TYR A 130 11.07 -11.82 32.75
CA TYR A 130 11.75 -12.00 34.05
C TYR A 130 12.99 -12.92 33.98
N GLY A 131 13.74 -12.85 32.89
CA GLY A 131 14.94 -13.67 32.67
C GLY A 131 14.68 -15.11 32.22
N LYS A 132 13.42 -15.51 32.05
CA LYS A 132 13.03 -16.80 31.49
C LYS A 132 12.68 -16.65 30.02
N ILE A 133 13.00 -17.67 29.24
CA ILE A 133 12.60 -17.77 27.83
C ILE A 133 11.48 -18.79 27.73
N SER A 134 10.37 -18.39 27.11
CA SER A 134 9.28 -19.25 26.67
C SER A 134 9.25 -19.25 25.16
N GLU A 135 9.22 -20.41 24.54
CA GLU A 135 9.14 -20.55 23.09
C GLU A 135 8.24 -21.73 22.71
N GLY A 136 7.62 -21.64 21.55
CA GLY A 136 6.72 -22.68 21.06
C GLY A 136 6.17 -22.37 19.68
N GLU A 137 5.39 -23.31 19.18
CA GLU A 137 4.71 -23.19 17.90
C GLU A 137 3.29 -22.66 18.07
N LEU A 138 2.83 -21.88 17.13
CA LEU A 138 1.46 -21.40 17.00
C LEU A 138 0.81 -22.07 15.79
N SER A 139 -0.46 -22.41 15.89
CA SER A 139 -1.21 -23.05 14.81
C SER A 139 -2.53 -22.34 14.54
N GLY A 140 -2.94 -22.36 13.26
CA GLY A 140 -4.17 -21.71 12.79
C GLY A 140 -3.95 -20.21 12.55
N LEU A 141 -5.06 -19.47 12.46
CA LEU A 141 -5.07 -18.02 12.29
C LEU A 141 -4.78 -17.36 13.64
N VAL A 142 -3.76 -16.52 13.69
CA VAL A 142 -3.26 -15.87 14.92
C VAL A 142 -3.61 -14.40 14.99
N ILE A 143 -3.31 -13.66 13.93
CA ILE A 143 -3.53 -12.21 13.84
C ILE A 143 -4.15 -11.89 12.48
N THR A 144 -5.07 -10.92 12.44
CA THR A 144 -5.52 -10.29 11.20
C THR A 144 -5.33 -8.79 11.29
N TYR A 145 -4.81 -8.19 10.22
CA TYR A 145 -4.57 -6.76 10.15
C TYR A 145 -5.22 -6.14 8.91
N ASN A 146 -6.05 -5.12 9.12
CA ASN A 146 -6.79 -4.46 8.05
C ASN A 146 -6.57 -2.95 8.03
N PRO A 147 -5.54 -2.44 7.34
CA PRO A 147 -5.42 -1.04 7.02
C PRO A 147 -6.39 -0.64 5.90
N ILE A 148 -7.17 0.41 6.16
CA ILE A 148 -7.98 1.12 5.18
C ILE A 148 -7.42 2.54 5.10
N ILE A 149 -6.84 2.90 3.96
CA ILE A 149 -6.13 4.17 3.77
C ILE A 149 -6.75 4.96 2.64
N GLU A 150 -6.99 6.24 2.88
CA GLU A 150 -7.43 7.23 1.89
C GLU A 150 -6.36 8.32 1.73
N SER A 151 -6.11 8.75 0.50
CA SER A 151 -5.12 9.77 0.22
C SER A 151 -5.59 10.72 -0.88
N PHE A 152 -5.29 12.01 -0.72
CA PHE A 152 -5.46 13.04 -1.74
C PHE A 152 -4.09 13.46 -2.24
N LEU A 153 -3.83 13.23 -3.53
CA LEU A 153 -2.54 13.45 -4.16
C LEU A 153 -2.64 14.55 -5.22
N LEU A 154 -1.54 15.26 -5.39
CA LEU A 154 -1.28 16.11 -6.54
C LEU A 154 -0.11 15.52 -7.30
N GLY A 155 -0.24 15.45 -8.61
CA GLY A 155 0.76 14.81 -9.44
C GLY A 155 1.01 15.53 -10.75
N PHE A 156 2.10 15.15 -11.36
CA PHE A 156 2.48 15.54 -12.69
C PHE A 156 3.03 14.33 -13.46
N GLY A 157 2.99 14.44 -14.76
CA GLY A 157 3.51 13.38 -15.62
C GLY A 157 3.56 13.80 -17.07
N GLY A 158 3.67 12.81 -17.93
CA GLY A 158 3.64 13.03 -19.37
C GLY A 158 3.75 11.73 -20.14
N ASN A 159 3.36 11.80 -21.40
CA ASN A 159 3.48 10.74 -22.39
C ASN A 159 4.34 11.22 -23.53
N PHE A 160 5.32 10.40 -23.93
CA PHE A 160 6.32 10.77 -24.92
C PHE A 160 6.51 9.64 -25.93
N TYR A 161 6.25 9.93 -27.20
CA TYR A 161 6.50 9.01 -28.30
C TYR A 161 7.96 9.09 -28.73
N ILE A 162 8.66 7.97 -28.61
CA ILE A 162 10.04 7.79 -29.10
C ILE A 162 10.02 7.43 -30.60
N SER A 163 8.97 6.74 -31.03
CA SER A 163 8.71 6.42 -32.43
C SER A 163 7.21 6.46 -32.73
N LYS A 164 6.81 6.16 -33.96
CA LYS A 164 5.38 6.12 -34.32
C LYS A 164 4.57 5.08 -33.55
N THR A 165 5.24 4.05 -33.05
CA THR A 165 4.61 2.86 -32.41
C THR A 165 5.10 2.61 -31.00
N PHE A 166 6.01 3.42 -30.49
CA PHE A 166 6.58 3.22 -29.15
C PHE A 166 6.56 4.51 -28.36
N SER A 167 5.94 4.46 -27.18
CA SER A 167 5.89 5.58 -26.26
C SER A 167 6.22 5.14 -24.83
N PHE A 168 6.60 6.10 -24.00
CA PHE A 168 6.64 5.92 -22.57
C PHE A 168 5.80 6.98 -21.86
N LYS A 169 5.14 6.58 -20.79
CA LYS A 169 4.39 7.42 -19.88
C LYS A 169 5.03 7.36 -18.50
N SER A 170 5.23 8.52 -17.88
CA SER A 170 5.71 8.61 -16.50
C SER A 170 4.82 9.55 -15.71
N GLU A 171 4.43 9.14 -14.51
CA GLU A 171 3.62 9.95 -13.59
C GLU A 171 4.20 9.84 -12.19
N THR A 172 4.20 10.96 -11.47
CA THR A 172 4.58 11.01 -10.05
C THR A 172 3.59 11.88 -9.31
N ALA A 173 3.10 11.39 -8.18
CA ALA A 173 2.16 12.10 -7.34
C ALA A 173 2.60 12.06 -5.88
N ILE A 174 2.33 13.15 -5.18
CA ILE A 174 2.58 13.28 -3.74
C ILE A 174 1.29 13.65 -3.03
N SER A 175 1.01 13.00 -1.92
CA SER A 175 -0.12 13.31 -1.07
C SER A 175 0.21 14.48 -0.15
N LEU A 176 -0.76 15.37 -0.01
CA LEU A 176 -0.75 16.42 1.02
C LEU A 176 -1.45 15.96 2.29
N LEU A 177 -2.29 14.94 2.18
CA LEU A 177 -3.05 14.36 3.27
C LEU A 177 -3.33 12.88 2.98
N SER A 178 -2.95 12.04 3.94
CA SER A 178 -3.37 10.63 4.00
C SER A 178 -3.97 10.37 5.37
N ARG A 179 -5.05 9.60 5.42
CA ARG A 179 -5.71 9.17 6.65
C ARG A 179 -6.13 7.73 6.53
N GLY A 180 -6.31 7.08 7.66
CA GLY A 180 -6.78 5.71 7.63
C GLY A 180 -7.25 5.21 8.97
N VAL A 181 -7.82 4.02 8.89
CA VAL A 181 -8.17 3.20 10.04
C VAL A 181 -7.50 1.85 9.84
N CYS A 182 -6.63 1.49 10.78
CA CYS A 182 -5.98 0.20 10.82
C CYS A 182 -6.59 -0.61 11.96
N THR A 183 -7.05 -1.82 11.66
CA THR A 183 -7.65 -2.71 12.67
C THR A 183 -6.83 -3.97 12.77
N ASP A 184 -6.29 -4.23 13.95
CA ASP A 184 -5.55 -5.41 14.30
C ASP A 184 -6.36 -6.27 15.28
N ASN A 185 -6.54 -7.56 14.94
CA ASN A 185 -7.24 -8.50 15.80
C ASN A 185 -6.28 -9.61 16.22
N HIS A 186 -5.97 -9.65 17.50
CA HIS A 186 -5.22 -10.72 18.14
C HIS A 186 -6.18 -11.84 18.56
N LEU A 187 -6.31 -12.87 17.74
CA LEU A 187 -7.34 -13.90 17.89
C LEU A 187 -7.12 -14.79 19.12
N LEU A 188 -5.88 -14.97 19.56
CA LEU A 188 -5.55 -15.78 20.73
C LEU A 188 -5.93 -15.09 22.05
N THR A 189 -5.70 -13.77 22.14
CA THR A 189 -6.05 -12.96 23.33
C THR A 189 -7.44 -12.37 23.25
N LYS A 190 -8.03 -12.33 22.03
CA LYS A 190 -9.30 -11.67 21.69
C LYS A 190 -9.28 -10.16 21.83
N ASP A 191 -8.10 -9.57 21.73
CA ASP A 191 -7.94 -8.12 21.73
C ASP A 191 -8.08 -7.56 20.32
N ILE A 192 -8.77 -6.42 20.24
CA ILE A 192 -8.93 -5.67 19.00
C ILE A 192 -8.29 -4.31 19.19
N TRP A 193 -7.25 -4.06 18.42
CA TRP A 193 -6.56 -2.78 18.36
C TRP A 193 -7.03 -2.02 17.11
N LYS A 194 -7.33 -0.75 17.27
CA LYS A 194 -7.80 0.08 16.16
C LYS A 194 -7.12 1.43 16.20
N ASP A 195 -6.37 1.74 15.16
CA ASP A 195 -5.64 2.99 15.03
C ASP A 195 -6.31 3.91 14.02
N ALA A 196 -6.68 5.11 14.47
CA ALA A 196 -7.11 6.18 13.59
C ALA A 196 -5.89 7.04 13.24
N VAL A 197 -5.28 6.77 12.10
CA VAL A 197 -4.00 7.37 11.70
C VAL A 197 -4.17 8.45 10.64
N PHE A 198 -3.29 9.44 10.65
CA PHE A 198 -3.19 10.45 9.61
C PHE A 198 -1.74 10.92 9.45
N GLY A 199 -1.44 11.49 8.30
CA GLY A 199 -0.11 12.03 8.01
C GLY A 199 -0.07 12.78 6.69
N LYS A 200 1.14 13.28 6.42
CA LYS A 200 1.41 14.02 5.21
C LYS A 200 2.26 13.20 4.31
N VAL A 201 2.45 13.16 3.19
CA VAL A 201 3.43 12.50 2.30
C VAL A 201 3.16 11.02 2.08
N PHE A 202 2.48 10.77 1.00
CA PHE A 202 2.47 9.48 0.30
C PHE A 202 3.02 9.75 -1.11
N LEU A 203 4.05 9.04 -1.51
CA LEU A 203 4.65 9.14 -2.84
C LEU A 203 4.19 7.96 -3.69
N LYS A 204 3.66 8.24 -4.87
CA LYS A 204 3.30 7.25 -5.89
C LYS A 204 3.96 7.62 -7.19
N SER A 205 4.62 6.66 -7.85
CA SER A 205 5.22 6.83 -9.17
C SER A 205 4.84 5.66 -10.07
N LYS A 206 4.53 5.98 -11.33
CA LYS A 206 4.14 5.03 -12.37
C LYS A 206 5.01 5.24 -13.59
N LEU A 207 5.47 4.13 -14.19
CA LEU A 207 6.18 4.14 -15.46
C LEU A 207 5.56 3.10 -16.38
N GLU A 208 5.25 3.47 -17.61
CA GLU A 208 4.69 2.60 -18.65
C GLU A 208 5.47 2.73 -19.95
N PHE A 209 5.64 1.62 -20.63
CA PHE A 209 6.12 1.52 -22.00
C PHE A 209 5.01 0.92 -22.84
N ALA A 210 4.57 1.64 -23.87
CA ALA A 210 3.50 1.21 -24.75
C ALA A 210 3.98 0.95 -26.17
N PHE A 211 3.52 -0.15 -26.74
CA PHE A 211 3.70 -0.53 -28.13
C PHE A 211 2.35 -0.48 -28.83
N ASP A 212 2.18 0.46 -29.77
CA ASP A 212 0.93 0.66 -30.51
C ASP A 212 0.88 -0.26 -31.75
N PHE A 213 -0.22 -1.01 -31.87
CA PHE A 213 -0.56 -1.83 -33.03
C PHE A 213 -1.72 -1.20 -33.79
N GLY A 214 -1.39 -0.22 -34.65
CA GLY A 214 -2.36 0.66 -35.27
C GLY A 214 -2.93 1.70 -34.29
N ASP A 215 -4.11 2.24 -34.63
CA ASP A 215 -4.66 3.41 -33.90
C ASP A 215 -5.44 3.00 -32.63
N ARG A 216 -5.81 1.73 -32.49
CA ARG A 216 -6.75 1.29 -31.45
C ARG A 216 -6.19 0.39 -30.38
N PHE A 217 -5.10 -0.30 -30.65
CA PHE A 217 -4.56 -1.31 -29.73
C PHE A 217 -3.15 -0.95 -29.28
N SER A 218 -2.91 -1.07 -28.00
CA SER A 218 -1.55 -0.97 -27.45
C SER A 218 -1.31 -2.10 -26.45
N MET A 219 -0.07 -2.57 -26.42
CA MET A 219 0.44 -3.45 -25.40
C MET A 219 1.29 -2.61 -24.45
N ILE A 220 1.07 -2.74 -23.15
CA ILE A 220 1.71 -1.92 -22.13
C ILE A 220 2.46 -2.82 -21.16
N PHE A 221 3.71 -2.45 -20.88
CA PHE A 221 4.51 -2.96 -19.78
C PHE A 221 4.72 -1.80 -18.80
N GLY A 222 4.38 -1.99 -17.56
CA GLY A 222 4.48 -0.93 -16.58
C GLY A 222 4.86 -1.41 -15.21
N GLY A 223 5.10 -0.45 -14.33
CA GLY A 223 5.34 -0.67 -12.93
C GLY A 223 4.97 0.54 -12.10
N ASN A 224 4.60 0.28 -10.87
CA ASN A 224 4.29 1.27 -9.86
C ASN A 224 5.25 1.13 -8.69
N VAL A 225 5.57 2.25 -8.05
CA VAL A 225 6.25 2.31 -6.76
C VAL A 225 5.45 3.21 -5.85
N GLU A 226 5.18 2.75 -4.66
CA GLU A 226 4.40 3.46 -3.64
C GLU A 226 5.15 3.44 -2.32
N ASN A 227 5.33 4.63 -1.75
CA ASN A 227 5.97 4.80 -0.44
C ASN A 227 5.08 5.67 0.44
N LEU A 228 4.47 5.06 1.43
CA LEU A 228 3.71 5.73 2.47
C LEU A 228 4.55 5.73 3.76
N PRO A 229 5.21 6.85 4.10
CA PRO A 229 5.88 7.02 5.38
C PRO A 229 4.89 6.91 6.52
N MET A 230 5.41 6.77 7.74
CA MET A 230 4.60 6.51 8.92
C MET A 230 3.50 7.56 9.12
N LEU A 231 2.25 7.10 9.06
CA LEU A 231 1.09 7.79 9.60
C LEU A 231 0.98 7.46 11.07
N GLN A 232 0.58 8.41 11.89
CA GLN A 232 0.38 8.18 13.33
C GLN A 232 -0.97 8.70 13.79
N GLY A 233 -1.50 8.14 14.88
CA GLY A 233 -2.77 8.58 15.41
C GLY A 233 -3.20 7.87 16.69
N GLN A 234 -4.44 8.09 17.06
CA GLN A 234 -5.05 7.58 18.27
C GLN A 234 -5.31 6.08 18.18
N THR A 235 -4.88 5.35 19.19
CA THR A 235 -5.18 3.93 19.39
C THR A 235 -6.43 3.74 20.25
N TYR A 236 -7.24 2.77 19.86
CA TYR A 236 -8.39 2.26 20.62
C TYR A 236 -8.16 0.76 20.89
N ILE A 237 -8.38 0.32 22.12
CA ILE A 237 -8.27 -1.08 22.53
C ILE A 237 -9.67 -1.55 22.94
N ASN A 238 -10.19 -2.58 22.27
CA ASN A 238 -11.53 -3.11 22.49
C ASN A 238 -12.63 -2.01 22.48
N GLY A 239 -12.45 -1.00 21.60
CA GLY A 239 -13.38 0.13 21.44
C GLY A 239 -13.15 1.32 22.39
N TYR A 240 -12.23 1.23 23.33
CA TYR A 240 -11.92 2.32 24.26
C TYR A 240 -10.64 3.04 23.86
N PRO A 241 -10.62 4.39 23.84
CA PRO A 241 -9.41 5.14 23.51
C PRO A 241 -8.31 4.89 24.54
N SER A 242 -7.13 4.52 24.06
CA SER A 242 -5.94 4.44 24.90
C SER A 242 -5.45 5.84 25.23
N ARG A 243 -5.12 6.10 26.49
CA ARG A 243 -4.62 7.42 26.93
C ARG A 243 -3.14 7.61 26.61
N ASN A 244 -2.39 6.53 26.58
CA ASN A 244 -0.93 6.57 26.51
C ASN A 244 -0.40 6.08 25.16
N ASN A 245 -1.19 5.32 24.42
CA ASN A 245 -0.71 4.65 23.21
C ASN A 245 -1.14 5.39 21.95
N THR A 246 -0.21 5.48 21.01
CA THR A 246 -0.47 5.94 19.64
C THR A 246 -0.08 4.84 18.67
N GLY A 247 -0.95 4.61 17.70
CA GLY A 247 -0.67 3.67 16.63
C GLY A 247 0.06 4.33 15.46
N GLY A 248 0.70 3.52 14.65
CA GLY A 248 1.36 3.96 13.43
C GLY A 248 1.24 2.95 12.31
N PHE A 249 1.20 3.45 11.08
CA PHE A 249 1.18 2.65 9.87
C PHE A 249 2.13 3.22 8.83
N SER A 250 2.91 2.38 8.18
CA SER A 250 3.69 2.73 6.99
C SER A 250 3.67 1.61 5.97
N SER A 251 3.94 1.92 4.70
CA SER A 251 4.08 0.87 3.69
C SER A 251 5.01 1.29 2.56
N PHE A 252 5.64 0.29 1.97
CA PHE A 252 6.40 0.40 0.73
C PHE A 252 6.02 -0.78 -0.16
N PHE A 253 5.44 -0.48 -1.35
CA PHE A 253 5.05 -1.48 -2.33
C PHE A 253 5.57 -1.10 -3.70
N TYR A 254 5.84 -2.12 -4.51
CA TYR A 254 6.09 -1.99 -5.94
C TYR A 254 5.43 -3.13 -6.69
N ASP A 255 5.03 -2.86 -7.90
CA ASP A 255 4.47 -3.86 -8.79
C ASP A 255 4.95 -3.71 -10.21
N PHE A 256 4.86 -4.81 -10.95
CA PHE A 256 5.04 -4.86 -12.39
C PHE A 256 3.81 -5.48 -13.01
N TYR A 257 3.36 -4.90 -14.12
CA TYR A 257 2.17 -5.37 -14.82
C TYR A 257 2.36 -5.39 -16.33
N PHE A 258 1.49 -6.16 -16.94
CA PHE A 258 1.29 -6.22 -18.37
C PHE A 258 -0.19 -5.96 -18.63
N SER A 259 -0.51 -5.09 -19.59
CA SER A 259 -1.89 -4.77 -19.93
C SER A 259 -2.07 -4.54 -21.43
N TYR A 260 -3.33 -4.58 -21.85
CA TYR A 260 -3.77 -4.16 -23.17
C TYR A 260 -4.62 -2.91 -23.04
N ARG A 261 -4.36 -1.93 -23.90
CA ARG A 261 -5.19 -0.72 -24.02
C ARG A 261 -5.98 -0.79 -25.31
N ILE A 262 -7.27 -0.50 -25.21
CA ILE A 262 -8.19 -0.36 -26.34
C ILE A 262 -8.70 1.07 -26.36
N ARG A 263 -8.46 1.81 -27.47
CA ARG A 263 -9.03 3.13 -27.71
C ARG A 263 -10.36 2.98 -28.44
N ILE A 264 -11.42 3.50 -27.86
CA ILE A 264 -12.79 3.33 -28.37
C ILE A 264 -13.16 4.50 -29.31
N PHE A 265 -12.54 5.68 -29.13
CA PHE A 265 -12.80 6.91 -29.91
C PHE A 265 -11.50 7.57 -30.33
#